data_aa03e726d74f6ad6889b0707f22dbb62
#
_entry.id   aa03e726d74f6ad6889b0707f22dbb62
#
_cell.length_a   1.000
_cell.length_b   1.000
_cell.length_c   1.000
_cell.angle_alpha   90.00
_cell.angle_beta   90.00
_cell.angle_gamma   90.00
#
_symmetry.space_group_name_H-M   'P 1'
#
loop_
_entity.id
_entity.type
_entity.pdbx_description
1 polymer ?
#
loop_
_entity_poly.entity_id
_entity_poly.type
_entity_poly.pdbx_seq_one_letter_code
_entity_poly.pdbx_strand_id
1 'polypeptide(L)'
;MIDAMKTTIETTTTPNLVPKRARWKAPVLILGTAIFAAALLAAGVIPRFVNRQHMEQAAAAAHLPIVTVGTAVAGEPNAELNLPSSVEAQQTTPIYPRVNGYVKSLLVDIGTKVKAGDLLAEIETPELDEQVKSAQAALAQTRANLKIAQTTSDRWQELRRTKVVAAQEVDERDSALEARKADLAAAEANVERLTRLRGFQKITAPFEGTVTQRHIEVGQLVTGDLNDETRILFRLEQTQTLRAFINVPQSSYRSVAVGQDVELAFREVPGRTFPGKVVRTAGSLDSATRTLRTEIQIPNEKSELVPGLFAEVKFKIQRDQPPISIPARALIIQTAGPQIATLSADNKVALATVVVARDLGKTIELASGLPVGTRFVTNPTDTLRDGTAVTAAPEPAAK
;
A
#
# COMPACT_ATOMS: atom_id res chain seq x y z
N MET A 1 -16.03 32.22 73.36
CA MET A 1 -17.21 33.09 73.59
C MET A 1 -18.34 32.13 73.82
N ILE A 2 -18.51 31.86 75.11
CA ILE A 2 -19.68 32.19 75.94
C ILE A 2 -20.85 31.26 75.59
N ASP A 3 -21.41 30.47 76.41
CA ASP A 3 -21.66 30.25 77.89
C ASP A 3 -22.90 29.39 77.94
N ALA A 4 -22.90 28.30 78.59
CA ALA A 4 -23.33 28.07 79.94
C ALA A 4 -24.86 28.15 80.13
N MET A 5 -25.41 27.13 80.72
CA MET A 5 -26.27 27.12 81.94
C MET A 5 -27.12 25.84 81.92
N LYS A 6 -26.85 24.83 82.77
CA LYS A 6 -27.13 24.65 84.20
C LYS A 6 -28.54 25.08 84.65
N THR A 7 -29.30 24.10 85.08
CA THR A 7 -30.11 24.17 86.34
C THR A 7 -30.78 22.81 86.59
N THR A 8 -30.43 22.13 87.47
CA THR A 8 -30.65 21.60 88.84
C THR A 8 -31.97 21.93 89.46
N ILE A 9 -32.40 21.02 90.33
CA ILE A 9 -33.29 21.10 91.56
C ILE A 9 -34.55 20.19 91.41
N GLU A 10 -34.93 19.38 92.23
CA GLU A 10 -34.67 18.89 93.56
C GLU A 10 -35.81 17.92 93.95
N THR A 11 -35.42 16.87 94.63
CA THR A 11 -35.99 16.18 95.77
C THR A 11 -37.42 16.46 96.24
N THR A 12 -38.20 15.47 96.52
CA THR A 12 -38.90 15.31 97.80
C THR A 12 -39.27 13.90 98.19
N THR A 13 -39.04 13.59 99.39
CA THR A 13 -38.96 12.39 100.22
C THR A 13 -40.33 11.94 100.81
N THR A 14 -40.49 10.60 100.96
CA THR A 14 -41.08 9.74 101.99
C THR A 14 -42.62 9.75 102.21
N PRO A 15 -43.16 8.81 103.00
CA PRO A 15 -42.59 7.53 103.48
C PRO A 15 -43.54 6.29 103.41
N ASN A 16 -42.88 5.15 103.51
CA ASN A 16 -43.15 3.93 104.25
C ASN A 16 -44.58 3.50 104.66
N LEU A 17 -44.98 2.33 104.32
CA LEU A 17 -45.66 1.35 105.16
C LEU A 17 -45.56 -0.08 104.60
N VAL A 18 -44.93 -0.97 105.39
CA VAL A 18 -44.91 -2.44 105.23
C VAL A 18 -46.13 -3.04 105.89
N PRO A 19 -46.78 -4.11 105.39
CA PRO A 19 -46.69 -5.37 106.11
C PRO A 19 -46.48 -6.67 105.27
N LYS A 20 -45.76 -7.48 105.88
CA LYS A 20 -45.44 -8.91 105.92
C LYS A 20 -46.32 -9.96 105.19
N ARG A 21 -45.62 -10.86 104.54
CA ARG A 21 -45.80 -12.34 104.46
C ARG A 21 -46.93 -12.95 103.62
N ALA A 22 -46.47 -13.67 102.52
CA ALA A 22 -46.76 -15.12 102.41
C ALA A 22 -45.78 -15.76 101.42
N ARG A 23 -45.07 -16.79 101.87
CA ARG A 23 -44.07 -17.58 101.22
C ARG A 23 -44.72 -18.68 100.36
N TRP A 24 -44.05 -19.00 99.24
CA TRP A 24 -44.04 -20.31 98.48
C TRP A 24 -45.05 -20.44 97.33
N LYS A 25 -44.54 -20.38 96.12
CA LYS A 25 -44.74 -21.14 94.88
C LYS A 25 -44.34 -20.36 93.62
N ALA A 26 -43.53 -19.33 93.70
CA ALA A 26 -43.13 -18.47 92.55
C ALA A 26 -42.05 -19.05 91.64
N PRO A 27 -41.08 -20.00 91.94
CA PRO A 27 -40.03 -20.35 91.02
C PRO A 27 -40.49 -21.31 89.90
N VAL A 28 -41.51 -22.16 90.09
CA VAL A 28 -41.89 -23.21 89.13
C VAL A 28 -42.75 -22.57 88.04
N LEU A 29 -43.56 -21.54 88.35
CA LEU A 29 -44.38 -20.91 87.29
C LEU A 29 -43.54 -19.98 86.38
N ILE A 30 -42.50 -19.36 86.90
CA ILE A 30 -41.56 -18.50 86.13
C ILE A 30 -40.70 -19.39 85.20
N LEU A 31 -40.29 -20.55 85.65
CA LEU A 31 -39.52 -21.49 84.80
C LEU A 31 -40.39 -22.07 83.68
N GLY A 32 -41.64 -22.42 83.93
CA GLY A 32 -42.62 -22.89 82.94
C GLY A 32 -42.96 -21.83 81.89
N THR A 33 -43.16 -20.55 82.30
CA THR A 33 -43.43 -19.47 81.33
C THR A 33 -42.21 -19.10 80.52
N ALA A 34 -41.01 -19.20 81.10
CA ALA A 34 -39.77 -18.95 80.38
C ALA A 34 -39.48 -20.02 79.32
N ILE A 35 -39.73 -21.33 79.65
CA ILE A 35 -39.59 -22.43 78.70
C ILE A 35 -40.66 -22.36 77.59
N PHE A 36 -41.90 -21.96 77.91
CA PHE A 36 -42.96 -21.78 76.94
C PHE A 36 -42.70 -20.58 76.01
N ALA A 37 -42.20 -19.47 76.54
CA ALA A 37 -41.79 -18.30 75.76
C ALA A 37 -40.59 -18.62 74.86
N ALA A 38 -39.59 -19.38 75.37
CA ALA A 38 -38.47 -19.83 74.57
C ALA A 38 -38.89 -20.80 73.47
N ALA A 39 -39.84 -21.71 73.75
CA ALA A 39 -40.39 -22.61 72.76
C ALA A 39 -41.20 -21.90 71.65
N LEU A 40 -41.99 -20.86 72.03
CA LEU A 40 -42.68 -20.01 71.09
C LEU A 40 -41.74 -19.14 70.25
N LEU A 41 -40.69 -18.62 70.84
CA LEU A 41 -39.62 -17.93 70.11
C LEU A 41 -38.84 -18.86 69.18
N ALA A 42 -38.52 -20.07 69.67
CA ALA A 42 -37.87 -21.07 68.83
C ALA A 42 -38.76 -21.54 67.67
N ALA A 43 -40.06 -21.78 67.91
CA ALA A 43 -41.04 -22.18 66.91
C ALA A 43 -41.37 -21.06 65.90
N GLY A 44 -41.21 -19.78 66.29
CA GLY A 44 -41.47 -18.63 65.41
C GLY A 44 -40.23 -18.09 64.67
N VAL A 45 -39.02 -18.18 65.26
CA VAL A 45 -37.79 -17.60 64.69
C VAL A 45 -36.97 -18.63 63.89
N ILE A 46 -36.90 -19.86 64.38
CA ILE A 46 -36.10 -20.87 63.67
C ILE A 46 -36.64 -21.19 62.25
N PRO A 47 -37.96 -21.44 62.07
CA PRO A 47 -38.46 -21.67 60.71
C PRO A 47 -38.38 -20.43 59.78
N ARG A 48 -38.39 -19.24 60.37
CA ARG A 48 -38.17 -18.02 59.58
C ARG A 48 -36.72 -17.83 59.12
N PHE A 49 -35.75 -18.22 59.94
CA PHE A 49 -34.33 -18.22 59.55
C PHE A 49 -34.00 -19.33 58.53
N VAL A 50 -34.53 -20.52 58.75
CA VAL A 50 -34.33 -21.65 57.78
C VAL A 50 -35.04 -21.36 56.45
N ASN A 51 -36.28 -20.83 56.48
CA ASN A 51 -36.92 -20.41 55.24
C ASN A 51 -36.27 -19.23 54.53
N ARG A 52 -35.66 -18.30 55.28
CA ARG A 52 -34.86 -17.24 54.66
C ARG A 52 -33.64 -17.78 53.91
N GLN A 53 -32.88 -18.70 54.53
CA GLN A 53 -31.74 -19.35 53.87
C GLN A 53 -32.15 -20.16 52.67
N HIS A 54 -33.27 -20.90 52.74
CA HIS A 54 -33.83 -21.61 51.58
C HIS A 54 -34.40 -20.68 50.51
N MET A 55 -35.01 -19.58 50.87
CA MET A 55 -35.48 -18.58 49.94
C MET A 55 -34.34 -17.81 49.26
N GLU A 56 -33.25 -17.50 50.00
CA GLU A 56 -32.07 -16.89 49.44
C GLU A 56 -31.30 -17.83 48.51
N GLN A 57 -31.22 -19.11 48.86
CA GLN A 57 -30.62 -20.15 47.99
C GLN A 57 -31.50 -20.46 46.77
N ALA A 58 -32.81 -20.51 46.91
CA ALA A 58 -33.76 -20.67 45.81
C ALA A 58 -33.84 -19.42 44.91
N ALA A 59 -33.74 -18.22 45.48
CA ALA A 59 -33.66 -16.98 44.71
C ALA A 59 -32.34 -16.81 43.99
N ALA A 60 -31.23 -17.26 44.58
CA ALA A 60 -29.93 -17.29 43.90
C ALA A 60 -29.86 -18.36 42.78
N ALA A 61 -30.61 -19.47 42.90
CA ALA A 61 -30.72 -20.48 41.87
C ALA A 61 -31.74 -20.15 40.76
N ALA A 62 -32.73 -19.31 41.07
CA ALA A 62 -33.84 -19.01 40.14
C ALA A 62 -33.60 -17.88 39.12
N HIS A 63 -32.47 -17.16 39.21
CA HIS A 63 -32.16 -16.03 38.33
C HIS A 63 -30.70 -16.03 37.88
N LEU A 64 -30.19 -17.18 37.36
CA LEU A 64 -29.00 -17.12 36.54
C LEU A 64 -29.32 -16.37 35.26
N PRO A 65 -28.62 -15.28 34.96
CA PRO A 65 -28.86 -14.54 33.73
C PRO A 65 -28.66 -15.47 32.53
N ILE A 66 -29.68 -15.51 31.67
CA ILE A 66 -29.60 -16.28 30.40
C ILE A 66 -28.79 -15.46 29.41
N VAL A 67 -27.71 -16.02 28.93
CA VAL A 67 -26.83 -15.37 27.97
C VAL A 67 -26.76 -16.16 26.67
N THR A 68 -26.78 -15.48 25.55
CA THR A 68 -26.58 -16.10 24.23
C THR A 68 -25.10 -16.36 24.05
N VAL A 69 -24.76 -17.60 23.66
CA VAL A 69 -23.36 -18.04 23.54
C VAL A 69 -23.01 -18.33 22.10
N GLY A 70 -21.93 -17.73 21.63
CA GLY A 70 -21.26 -18.04 20.38
C GLY A 70 -19.95 -18.77 20.63
N THR A 71 -19.41 -19.38 19.60
CA THR A 71 -18.08 -20.00 19.59
C THR A 71 -17.15 -19.20 18.71
N ALA A 72 -15.96 -18.89 19.19
CA ALA A 72 -14.95 -18.19 18.44
C ALA A 72 -14.47 -19.04 17.24
N VAL A 73 -14.74 -18.55 16.03
CA VAL A 73 -14.39 -19.22 14.79
C VAL A 73 -13.24 -18.45 14.14
N ALA A 74 -12.27 -19.19 13.56
CA ALA A 74 -11.26 -18.56 12.74
C ALA A 74 -11.94 -17.87 11.54
N GLY A 75 -11.62 -16.62 11.31
CA GLY A 75 -12.07 -15.88 10.13
C GLY A 75 -11.40 -16.41 8.86
N GLU A 76 -11.70 -15.76 7.75
CA GLU A 76 -11.12 -16.17 6.46
C GLU A 76 -9.60 -15.99 6.45
N PRO A 77 -8.84 -17.03 6.04
CA PRO A 77 -7.39 -16.95 5.93
C PRO A 77 -6.94 -15.98 4.81
N ASN A 78 -7.82 -15.75 3.84
CA ASN A 78 -7.57 -14.86 2.73
C ASN A 78 -8.11 -13.47 3.05
N ALA A 79 -7.26 -12.48 2.97
CA ALA A 79 -7.65 -11.07 3.00
C ALA A 79 -7.52 -10.49 1.59
N GLU A 80 -8.43 -9.64 1.22
CA GLU A 80 -8.27 -8.82 0.03
C GLU A 80 -7.70 -7.46 0.43
N LEU A 81 -6.66 -7.06 -0.28
CA LEU A 81 -6.12 -5.71 -0.21
C LEU A 81 -6.38 -5.03 -1.53
N ASN A 82 -7.24 -4.02 -1.51
CA ASN A 82 -7.58 -3.23 -2.67
C ASN A 82 -6.82 -1.91 -2.63
N LEU A 83 -6.03 -1.64 -3.66
CA LEU A 83 -5.21 -0.43 -3.76
C LEU A 83 -5.48 0.28 -5.08
N PRO A 84 -5.64 1.62 -5.05
CA PRO A 84 -5.76 2.40 -6.27
C PRO A 84 -4.42 2.44 -7.02
N SER A 85 -4.48 2.45 -8.35
CA SER A 85 -3.33 2.55 -9.21
C SER A 85 -3.58 3.47 -10.39
N SER A 86 -2.52 4.12 -10.88
CA SER A 86 -2.49 4.74 -12.20
C SER A 86 -1.81 3.82 -13.19
N VAL A 87 -2.42 3.66 -14.36
CA VAL A 87 -1.90 2.82 -15.42
C VAL A 87 -1.18 3.67 -16.43
N GLU A 88 0.05 3.30 -16.76
CA GLU A 88 0.92 3.98 -17.69
C GLU A 88 1.35 3.03 -18.81
N ALA A 89 1.79 3.60 -19.93
CA ALA A 89 2.46 2.82 -20.96
C ALA A 89 3.76 2.19 -20.42
N GLN A 90 4.16 1.03 -20.97
CA GLN A 90 5.42 0.40 -20.61
C GLN A 90 6.62 1.31 -20.84
N GLN A 91 6.58 2.07 -21.94
CA GLN A 91 7.57 3.07 -22.28
C GLN A 91 6.86 4.24 -22.97
N THR A 92 7.26 5.45 -22.59
CA THR A 92 6.79 6.70 -23.23
C THR A 92 8.00 7.52 -23.59
N THR A 93 8.09 7.94 -24.85
CA THR A 93 9.22 8.74 -25.32
C THR A 93 8.71 9.91 -26.18
N PRO A 94 9.01 11.14 -25.80
CA PRO A 94 8.87 12.28 -26.69
C PRO A 94 9.97 12.26 -27.76
N ILE A 95 9.62 12.51 -29.01
CA ILE A 95 10.53 12.56 -30.14
C ILE A 95 10.75 14.01 -30.52
N TYR A 96 12.00 14.43 -30.51
CA TYR A 96 12.44 15.78 -30.81
C TYR A 96 13.21 15.84 -32.13
N PRO A 97 13.18 17.00 -32.85
CA PRO A 97 14.05 17.22 -34.00
C PRO A 97 15.50 17.35 -33.51
N ARG A 98 16.45 16.89 -34.34
CA ARG A 98 17.90 17.02 -34.08
C ARG A 98 18.60 17.90 -35.11
N VAL A 99 17.84 18.39 -36.11
CA VAL A 99 18.28 19.29 -37.17
C VAL A 99 17.25 20.36 -37.40
N ASN A 100 17.71 21.51 -37.90
CA ASN A 100 16.84 22.61 -38.29
C ASN A 100 16.37 22.44 -39.73
N GLY A 101 15.09 22.64 -39.97
CA GLY A 101 14.53 22.57 -41.33
C GLY A 101 13.02 22.64 -41.35
N TYR A 102 12.42 22.40 -42.49
CA TYR A 102 10.98 22.36 -42.68
C TYR A 102 10.48 20.91 -42.76
N VAL A 103 9.32 20.66 -42.16
CA VAL A 103 8.69 19.33 -42.27
C VAL A 103 8.25 19.12 -43.71
N LYS A 104 8.92 18.20 -44.43
CA LYS A 104 8.65 17.87 -45.82
C LYS A 104 7.43 16.98 -45.99
N SER A 105 7.35 15.94 -45.15
CA SER A 105 6.26 14.95 -45.18
C SER A 105 6.04 14.31 -43.81
N LEU A 106 4.78 13.95 -43.58
CA LEU A 106 4.34 13.16 -42.43
C LEU A 106 3.84 11.79 -42.93
N LEU A 107 4.37 10.70 -42.41
CA LEU A 107 4.02 9.35 -42.83
C LEU A 107 3.10 8.65 -41.84
N VAL A 108 2.98 9.20 -40.62
CA VAL A 108 2.16 8.65 -39.54
C VAL A 108 1.31 9.73 -38.91
N ASP A 109 0.20 9.32 -38.30
CA ASP A 109 -0.69 10.19 -37.53
C ASP A 109 -1.01 9.57 -36.17
N ILE A 110 -1.76 10.31 -35.33
CA ILE A 110 -2.21 9.87 -34.03
C ILE A 110 -2.96 8.53 -34.15
N GLY A 111 -2.65 7.57 -33.28
CA GLY A 111 -3.21 6.23 -33.30
C GLY A 111 -2.49 5.23 -34.19
N THR A 112 -1.52 5.68 -35.02
CA THR A 112 -0.76 4.77 -35.89
C THR A 112 0.17 3.89 -35.07
N LYS A 113 0.11 2.58 -35.30
CA LYS A 113 1.06 1.61 -34.72
C LYS A 113 2.30 1.55 -35.61
N VAL A 114 3.46 1.69 -35.01
CA VAL A 114 4.76 1.70 -35.69
C VAL A 114 5.71 0.71 -35.06
N LYS A 115 6.66 0.18 -35.87
CA LYS A 115 7.76 -0.66 -35.42
C LYS A 115 9.02 0.17 -35.20
N ALA A 116 9.97 -0.40 -34.46
CA ALA A 116 11.29 0.22 -34.32
C ALA A 116 11.93 0.42 -35.70
N GLY A 117 12.40 1.67 -35.97
CA GLY A 117 13.01 2.06 -37.24
C GLY A 117 12.04 2.58 -38.31
N ASP A 118 10.71 2.47 -38.11
CA ASP A 118 9.72 3.03 -39.03
C ASP A 118 9.88 4.54 -39.17
N LEU A 119 9.76 5.06 -40.38
CA LEU A 119 9.86 6.48 -40.69
C LEU A 119 8.55 7.19 -40.32
N LEU A 120 8.65 8.18 -39.42
CA LEU A 120 7.52 8.95 -38.92
C LEU A 120 7.32 10.24 -39.73
N ALA A 121 8.42 10.95 -39.98
CA ALA A 121 8.44 12.20 -40.72
C ALA A 121 9.78 12.41 -41.42
N GLU A 122 9.79 13.24 -42.45
CA GLU A 122 10.98 13.70 -43.13
C GLU A 122 11.10 15.25 -43.01
N ILE A 123 12.30 15.71 -42.61
CA ILE A 123 12.64 17.13 -42.53
C ILE A 123 13.50 17.49 -43.72
N GLU A 124 13.15 18.54 -44.43
CA GLU A 124 13.97 19.11 -45.49
C GLU A 124 14.97 20.13 -44.88
N THR A 125 16.27 19.89 -45.15
CA THR A 125 17.37 20.70 -44.57
C THR A 125 18.30 21.15 -45.69
N PRO A 126 17.90 22.11 -46.55
CA PRO A 126 18.69 22.50 -47.73
C PRO A 126 20.10 23.00 -47.38
N GLU A 127 20.21 23.73 -46.27
CA GLU A 127 21.50 24.26 -45.80
C GLU A 127 22.49 23.12 -45.42
N LEU A 128 22.01 22.08 -44.77
CA LEU A 128 22.83 20.94 -44.40
C LEU A 128 23.23 20.11 -45.62
N ASP A 129 22.36 19.97 -46.62
CA ASP A 129 22.66 19.28 -47.85
C ASP A 129 23.77 20.01 -48.63
N GLU A 130 23.74 21.35 -48.69
CA GLU A 130 24.82 22.12 -49.30
C GLU A 130 26.12 22.05 -48.48
N GLN A 131 26.06 22.00 -47.14
CA GLN A 131 27.24 21.77 -46.29
C GLN A 131 27.87 20.39 -46.56
N VAL A 132 27.10 19.35 -46.72
CA VAL A 132 27.58 18.01 -47.07
C VAL A 132 28.28 18.03 -48.43
N LYS A 133 27.68 18.65 -49.45
CA LYS A 133 28.27 18.77 -50.79
C LYS A 133 29.61 19.54 -50.75
N SER A 134 29.66 20.65 -50.01
CA SER A 134 30.89 21.44 -49.83
C SER A 134 31.99 20.65 -49.15
N ALA A 135 31.66 19.89 -48.08
CA ALA A 135 32.63 19.07 -47.39
C ALA A 135 33.13 17.89 -48.27
N GLN A 136 32.26 17.30 -49.12
CA GLN A 136 32.65 16.28 -50.09
C GLN A 136 33.61 16.83 -51.14
N ALA A 137 33.38 18.08 -51.62
CA ALA A 137 34.30 18.76 -52.54
C ALA A 137 35.68 18.99 -51.89
N ALA A 138 35.68 19.48 -50.63
CA ALA A 138 36.91 19.65 -49.87
C ALA A 138 37.68 18.34 -49.65
N LEU A 139 36.98 17.27 -49.37
CA LEU A 139 37.58 15.93 -49.27
C LEU A 139 38.22 15.49 -50.60
N ALA A 140 37.55 15.69 -51.76
CA ALA A 140 38.10 15.36 -53.03
C ALA A 140 39.38 16.15 -53.33
N GLN A 141 39.40 17.43 -52.99
CA GLN A 141 40.60 18.32 -53.10
C GLN A 141 41.75 17.77 -52.24
N THR A 142 41.47 17.40 -50.98
CA THR A 142 42.47 16.91 -50.04
C THR A 142 43.03 15.54 -50.50
N ARG A 143 42.20 14.68 -51.10
CA ARG A 143 42.65 13.42 -51.71
C ARG A 143 43.57 13.63 -52.90
N ALA A 144 43.28 14.61 -53.73
CA ALA A 144 44.15 14.99 -54.84
C ALA A 144 45.51 15.50 -54.35
N ASN A 145 45.53 16.36 -53.33
CA ASN A 145 46.77 16.86 -52.71
C ASN A 145 47.62 15.74 -52.09
N LEU A 146 46.98 14.77 -51.40
CA LEU A 146 47.68 13.62 -50.84
C LEU A 146 48.32 12.80 -51.96
N LYS A 147 47.59 12.53 -53.09
CA LYS A 147 48.12 11.80 -54.22
C LYS A 147 49.37 12.46 -54.80
N ILE A 148 49.39 13.77 -54.92
CA ILE A 148 50.56 14.52 -55.35
C ILE A 148 51.74 14.35 -54.38
N ALA A 149 51.49 14.50 -53.08
CA ALA A 149 52.48 14.36 -52.03
C ALA A 149 53.09 12.95 -52.02
N GLN A 150 52.22 11.92 -52.13
CA GLN A 150 52.61 10.51 -52.20
C GLN A 150 53.55 10.27 -53.42
N THR A 151 53.12 10.68 -54.60
CA THR A 151 53.91 10.54 -55.83
C THR A 151 55.24 11.24 -55.70
N THR A 152 55.26 12.41 -55.05
CA THR A 152 56.49 13.19 -54.81
C THR A 152 57.43 12.44 -53.84
N SER A 153 56.92 12.00 -52.67
CA SER A 153 57.72 11.26 -51.71
C SER A 153 58.27 9.97 -52.34
N ASP A 154 57.47 9.17 -53.05
CA ASP A 154 57.92 7.93 -53.72
C ASP A 154 59.06 8.22 -54.69
N ARG A 155 58.97 9.31 -55.49
CA ARG A 155 60.04 9.72 -56.45
C ARG A 155 61.33 10.11 -55.71
N TRP A 156 61.22 10.88 -54.62
CA TRP A 156 62.38 11.32 -53.88
C TRP A 156 63.03 10.16 -53.10
N GLN A 157 62.28 9.18 -52.63
CA GLN A 157 62.82 7.96 -52.03
C GLN A 157 63.61 7.14 -53.07
N GLU A 158 63.12 7.08 -54.33
CA GLU A 158 63.86 6.40 -55.40
C GLU A 158 65.15 7.12 -55.77
N LEU A 159 65.14 8.45 -55.85
CA LEU A 159 66.36 9.28 -56.08
C LEU A 159 67.37 9.11 -54.93
N ARG A 160 66.92 8.94 -53.67
CA ARG A 160 67.79 8.64 -52.54
C ARG A 160 68.52 7.29 -52.70
N ARG A 161 67.87 6.26 -53.25
CA ARG A 161 68.49 4.98 -53.52
C ARG A 161 69.63 5.09 -54.50
N THR A 162 69.54 5.99 -55.43
CA THR A 162 70.60 6.29 -56.41
C THR A 162 71.62 7.32 -55.93
N LYS A 163 71.52 7.79 -54.65
CA LYS A 163 72.40 8.77 -54.00
C LYS A 163 72.45 10.13 -54.70
N VAL A 164 71.41 10.53 -55.40
CA VAL A 164 71.32 11.79 -56.13
C VAL A 164 70.86 12.96 -55.22
N VAL A 165 70.16 12.70 -54.13
CA VAL A 165 69.57 13.69 -53.27
C VAL A 165 69.99 13.53 -51.79
N ALA A 166 69.97 14.61 -51.01
CA ALA A 166 70.30 14.60 -49.59
C ALA A 166 69.19 13.93 -48.77
N ALA A 167 69.54 13.29 -47.66
CA ALA A 167 68.59 12.64 -46.76
C ALA A 167 67.55 13.62 -46.22
N GLN A 168 67.98 14.86 -45.84
CA GLN A 168 67.10 15.91 -45.30
C GLN A 168 65.94 16.25 -46.26
N GLU A 169 66.23 16.35 -47.57
CA GLU A 169 65.18 16.66 -48.56
C GLU A 169 64.10 15.58 -48.66
N VAL A 170 64.48 14.30 -48.49
CA VAL A 170 63.55 13.17 -48.45
C VAL A 170 62.72 13.21 -47.21
N ASP A 171 63.34 13.48 -46.04
CA ASP A 171 62.66 13.58 -44.75
C ASP A 171 61.62 14.75 -44.72
N GLU A 172 61.94 15.85 -45.46
CA GLU A 172 60.98 16.96 -45.67
C GLU A 172 59.76 16.54 -46.49
N ARG A 173 59.94 15.76 -47.55
CA ARG A 173 58.86 15.25 -48.42
C ARG A 173 58.04 14.19 -47.69
N ASP A 174 58.66 13.35 -46.88
CA ASP A 174 57.95 12.35 -46.08
C ASP A 174 57.14 13.04 -44.97
N SER A 175 57.71 14.07 -44.33
CA SER A 175 56.96 14.89 -43.35
C SER A 175 55.76 15.61 -44.01
N ALA A 176 55.96 16.14 -45.23
CA ALA A 176 54.87 16.76 -45.97
C ALA A 176 53.79 15.72 -46.34
N LEU A 177 54.17 14.50 -46.72
CA LEU A 177 53.23 13.41 -46.97
C LEU A 177 52.40 13.07 -45.71
N GLU A 178 53.05 12.94 -44.54
CA GLU A 178 52.33 12.67 -43.29
C GLU A 178 51.35 13.81 -42.92
N ALA A 179 51.75 15.07 -43.14
CA ALA A 179 50.83 16.20 -42.97
C ALA A 179 49.59 16.09 -43.86
N ARG A 180 49.77 15.69 -45.16
CA ARG A 180 48.61 15.50 -46.09
C ARG A 180 47.74 14.32 -45.71
N LYS A 181 48.31 13.26 -45.13
CA LYS A 181 47.53 12.16 -44.55
C LYS A 181 46.64 12.63 -43.39
N ALA A 182 47.19 13.46 -42.50
CA ALA A 182 46.44 14.05 -41.42
C ALA A 182 45.31 14.99 -41.92
N ASP A 183 45.60 15.82 -42.93
CA ASP A 183 44.58 16.65 -43.60
C ASP A 183 43.44 15.82 -44.20
N LEU A 184 43.74 14.68 -44.82
CA LEU A 184 42.74 13.76 -45.36
C LEU A 184 41.88 13.18 -44.26
N ALA A 185 42.47 12.70 -43.17
CA ALA A 185 41.74 12.13 -42.04
C ALA A 185 40.79 13.17 -41.44
N ALA A 186 41.21 14.44 -41.31
CA ALA A 186 40.36 15.53 -40.81
C ALA A 186 39.18 15.83 -41.77
N ALA A 187 39.41 15.84 -43.06
CA ALA A 187 38.37 16.06 -44.07
C ALA A 187 37.36 14.90 -44.11
N GLU A 188 37.81 13.64 -44.00
CA GLU A 188 36.97 12.47 -43.90
C GLU A 188 36.08 12.50 -42.67
N ALA A 189 36.65 12.80 -41.50
CA ALA A 189 35.90 12.95 -40.27
C ALA A 189 34.83 14.06 -40.34
N ASN A 190 35.12 15.18 -41.04
CA ASN A 190 34.12 16.24 -41.23
C ASN A 190 32.95 15.82 -42.16
N VAL A 191 33.23 15.12 -43.23
CA VAL A 191 32.16 14.57 -44.11
C VAL A 191 31.33 13.54 -43.37
N GLU A 192 31.95 12.68 -42.59
CA GLU A 192 31.22 11.71 -41.78
C GLU A 192 30.30 12.40 -40.73
N ARG A 193 30.80 13.42 -40.06
CA ARG A 193 30.02 14.21 -39.09
C ARG A 193 28.77 14.83 -39.74
N LEU A 194 28.95 15.51 -40.87
CA LEU A 194 27.85 16.15 -41.61
C LEU A 194 26.86 15.14 -42.18
N THR A 195 27.35 13.98 -42.65
CA THR A 195 26.50 12.89 -43.13
C THR A 195 25.66 12.27 -42.01
N ARG A 196 26.23 12.10 -40.82
CA ARG A 196 25.47 11.65 -39.65
C ARG A 196 24.40 12.68 -39.24
N LEU A 197 24.72 13.97 -39.26
CA LEU A 197 23.73 15.03 -39.01
C LEU A 197 22.60 14.98 -40.05
N ARG A 198 22.91 14.81 -41.34
CA ARG A 198 21.91 14.63 -42.41
C ARG A 198 21.03 13.43 -42.17
N GLY A 199 21.54 12.36 -41.58
CA GLY A 199 20.73 11.19 -41.21
C GLY A 199 19.55 11.53 -40.28
N PHE A 200 19.66 12.57 -39.49
CA PHE A 200 18.58 13.03 -38.61
C PHE A 200 17.46 13.81 -39.32
N GLN A 201 17.54 14.03 -40.62
CA GLN A 201 16.40 14.48 -41.44
C GLN A 201 15.23 13.48 -41.40
N LYS A 202 15.56 12.18 -41.22
CA LYS A 202 14.60 11.10 -41.11
C LYS A 202 14.28 10.86 -39.65
N ILE A 203 13.08 11.22 -39.25
CA ILE A 203 12.58 10.95 -37.90
C ILE A 203 12.02 9.55 -37.86
N THR A 204 12.65 8.68 -37.08
CA THR A 204 12.29 7.25 -36.99
C THR A 204 11.83 6.90 -35.57
N ALA A 205 10.99 5.87 -35.45
CA ALA A 205 10.54 5.32 -34.19
C ALA A 205 11.69 4.61 -33.46
N PRO A 206 12.00 4.95 -32.21
CA PRO A 206 13.07 4.31 -31.43
C PRO A 206 12.70 2.89 -30.96
N PHE A 207 11.42 2.59 -30.83
CA PHE A 207 10.87 1.28 -30.43
C PHE A 207 9.48 1.07 -31.03
N GLU A 208 8.96 -0.13 -30.92
CA GLU A 208 7.59 -0.47 -31.35
C GLU A 208 6.56 0.13 -30.41
N GLY A 209 5.55 0.84 -30.95
CA GLY A 209 4.52 1.48 -30.14
C GLY A 209 3.43 2.14 -30.97
N THR A 210 2.64 2.96 -30.31
CA THR A 210 1.57 3.79 -30.92
C THR A 210 1.91 5.26 -30.77
N VAL A 211 1.71 6.03 -31.82
CA VAL A 211 1.83 7.48 -31.79
C VAL A 211 0.63 8.04 -31.05
N THR A 212 0.84 8.59 -29.86
CA THR A 212 -0.26 9.12 -29.01
C THR A 212 -0.47 10.62 -29.18
N GLN A 213 0.58 11.35 -29.60
CA GLN A 213 0.50 12.79 -29.85
C GLN A 213 1.35 13.17 -31.06
N ARG A 214 0.87 14.17 -31.82
CA ARG A 214 1.58 14.81 -32.95
C ARG A 214 1.44 16.32 -32.79
N HIS A 215 2.57 17.04 -32.81
CA HIS A 215 2.63 18.47 -32.61
C HIS A 215 3.25 19.21 -33.81
N ILE A 216 3.31 18.56 -34.94
CA ILE A 216 3.91 19.12 -36.18
C ILE A 216 2.96 18.98 -37.36
N GLU A 217 3.13 19.93 -38.30
CA GLU A 217 2.41 19.96 -39.56
C GLU A 217 3.40 20.07 -40.75
N VAL A 218 2.98 19.59 -41.92
CA VAL A 218 3.77 19.75 -43.16
C VAL A 218 4.02 21.19 -43.46
N GLY A 219 5.27 21.56 -43.79
CA GLY A 219 5.70 22.93 -44.03
C GLY A 219 6.07 23.73 -42.78
N GLN A 220 5.90 23.17 -41.58
CA GLN A 220 6.30 23.83 -40.35
C GLN A 220 7.83 23.83 -40.18
N LEU A 221 8.37 24.97 -39.74
CA LEU A 221 9.78 25.07 -39.34
C LEU A 221 10.01 24.39 -38.02
N VAL A 222 10.95 23.46 -37.94
CA VAL A 222 11.42 22.80 -36.74
C VAL A 222 12.88 23.15 -36.50
N THR A 223 13.25 23.23 -35.22
CA THR A 223 14.63 23.54 -34.81
C THR A 223 15.14 22.50 -33.83
N GLY A 224 16.37 22.05 -34.05
CA GLY A 224 17.06 21.04 -33.23
C GLY A 224 17.66 21.56 -31.92
N ASP A 225 17.14 22.63 -31.35
CA ASP A 225 17.58 23.18 -30.08
C ASP A 225 17.01 22.32 -28.92
N LEU A 226 17.89 21.68 -28.16
CA LEU A 226 17.55 20.76 -27.07
C LEU A 226 17.00 21.43 -25.81
N ASN A 227 17.01 22.78 -25.75
CA ASN A 227 16.63 23.52 -24.55
C ASN A 227 15.12 23.84 -24.48
N ASP A 228 14.34 23.43 -25.47
CA ASP A 228 12.91 23.77 -25.55
C ASP A 228 12.06 22.50 -25.52
N GLU A 229 11.56 22.15 -24.32
CA GLU A 229 10.66 20.99 -24.11
C GLU A 229 9.32 21.14 -24.88
N THR A 230 9.00 22.34 -25.39
CA THR A 230 7.76 22.59 -26.13
C THR A 230 7.83 22.10 -27.59
N ARG A 231 8.99 21.66 -28.07
CA ARG A 231 9.23 21.26 -29.47
C ARG A 231 9.16 19.77 -29.73
N ILE A 232 8.31 19.08 -28.98
CA ILE A 232 8.02 17.66 -29.22
C ILE A 232 7.38 17.52 -30.61
N LEU A 233 7.91 16.64 -31.45
CA LEU A 233 7.32 16.33 -32.76
C LEU A 233 6.20 15.27 -32.59
N PHE A 234 6.55 14.18 -31.92
CA PHE A 234 5.65 13.07 -31.64
C PHE A 234 5.83 12.57 -30.22
N ARG A 235 4.78 11.98 -29.67
CA ARG A 235 4.89 11.13 -28.48
C ARG A 235 4.60 9.69 -28.89
N LEU A 236 5.55 8.80 -28.63
CA LEU A 236 5.44 7.38 -28.88
C LEU A 236 5.30 6.64 -27.57
N GLU A 237 4.32 5.76 -27.49
CA GLU A 237 4.03 4.96 -26.30
C GLU A 237 3.91 3.47 -26.66
N GLN A 238 4.56 2.63 -25.85
CA GLN A 238 4.42 1.18 -25.96
C GLN A 238 3.21 0.74 -25.13
N THR A 239 2.13 0.37 -25.83
CA THR A 239 0.82 0.08 -25.23
C THR A 239 0.45 -1.40 -25.21
N GLN A 240 1.26 -2.29 -25.81
CA GLN A 240 1.02 -3.75 -25.81
C GLN A 240 1.17 -4.36 -24.42
N THR A 241 1.99 -3.74 -23.59
CA THR A 241 2.12 -4.03 -22.18
C THR A 241 1.98 -2.71 -21.42
N LEU A 242 1.18 -2.71 -20.39
CA LEU A 242 1.00 -1.57 -19.52
C LEU A 242 1.64 -1.83 -18.17
N ARG A 243 1.92 -0.80 -17.44
CA ARG A 243 2.40 -0.86 -16.07
C ARG A 243 1.49 -0.04 -15.16
N ALA A 244 1.18 -0.59 -14.01
CA ALA A 244 0.44 0.09 -12.98
C ALA A 244 1.33 0.32 -11.77
N PHE A 245 1.29 1.53 -11.22
CA PHE A 245 2.00 1.87 -10.00
C PHE A 245 1.02 1.96 -8.84
N ILE A 246 1.34 1.25 -7.78
CA ILE A 246 0.62 1.30 -6.52
C ILE A 246 1.55 1.70 -5.39
N ASN A 247 0.97 2.28 -4.37
CA ASN A 247 1.65 2.62 -3.13
C ASN A 247 1.12 1.72 -2.01
N VAL A 248 1.87 0.67 -1.67
CA VAL A 248 1.50 -0.31 -0.65
C VAL A 248 1.80 0.25 0.73
N PRO A 249 0.81 0.39 1.64
CA PRO A 249 1.02 0.88 3.00
C PRO A 249 2.02 0.02 3.79
N GLN A 250 2.75 0.63 4.72
CA GLN A 250 3.72 -0.05 5.59
C GLN A 250 3.12 -1.23 6.36
N SER A 251 1.85 -1.17 6.74
CA SER A 251 1.15 -2.27 7.42
C SER A 251 1.04 -3.54 6.57
N SER A 252 1.07 -3.41 5.24
CA SER A 252 0.83 -4.51 4.29
C SER A 252 2.03 -4.82 3.40
N TYR A 253 3.21 -4.17 3.60
CA TYR A 253 4.33 -4.32 2.68
C TYR A 253 4.88 -5.75 2.60
N ARG A 254 4.80 -6.51 3.71
CA ARG A 254 5.25 -7.92 3.75
C ARG A 254 4.36 -8.87 2.97
N SER A 255 3.12 -8.46 2.70
CA SER A 255 2.13 -9.28 1.98
C SER A 255 2.23 -9.11 0.46
N VAL A 256 3.12 -8.23 -0.03
CA VAL A 256 3.33 -7.99 -1.46
C VAL A 256 4.72 -8.46 -1.84
N ALA A 257 4.79 -9.42 -2.76
CA ALA A 257 6.03 -10.01 -3.24
C ALA A 257 6.16 -9.90 -4.76
N VAL A 258 7.41 -9.80 -5.23
CA VAL A 258 7.71 -9.87 -6.66
C VAL A 258 7.32 -11.25 -7.20
N GLY A 259 6.65 -11.27 -8.35
CA GLY A 259 6.11 -12.47 -8.97
C GLY A 259 4.67 -12.80 -8.58
N GLN A 260 4.08 -12.07 -7.63
CA GLN A 260 2.69 -12.26 -7.20
C GLN A 260 1.71 -11.86 -8.30
N ASP A 261 0.72 -12.71 -8.54
CA ASP A 261 -0.38 -12.42 -9.45
C ASP A 261 -1.43 -11.54 -8.75
N VAL A 262 -1.96 -10.59 -9.49
CA VAL A 262 -2.98 -9.64 -9.01
C VAL A 262 -4.09 -9.49 -10.05
N GLU A 263 -5.23 -9.02 -9.60
CA GLU A 263 -6.35 -8.70 -10.49
C GLU A 263 -6.58 -7.19 -10.49
N LEU A 264 -6.74 -6.62 -11.68
CA LEU A 264 -7.04 -5.20 -11.85
C LEU A 264 -8.49 -5.03 -12.32
N ALA A 265 -9.23 -4.21 -11.63
CA ALA A 265 -10.59 -3.82 -11.99
C ALA A 265 -10.59 -2.38 -12.48
N PHE A 266 -11.24 -2.12 -13.61
CA PHE A 266 -11.39 -0.80 -14.20
C PHE A 266 -12.85 -0.38 -14.14
N ARG A 267 -13.11 0.87 -13.81
CA ARG A 267 -14.49 1.40 -13.76
C ARG A 267 -15.15 1.47 -15.13
N GLU A 268 -14.32 1.68 -16.16
CA GLU A 268 -14.72 1.80 -17.56
C GLU A 268 -15.13 0.44 -18.17
N VAL A 269 -14.72 -0.68 -17.52
CA VAL A 269 -15.02 -2.04 -17.98
C VAL A 269 -15.62 -2.84 -16.81
N PRO A 270 -16.87 -2.54 -16.39
CA PRO A 270 -17.47 -3.17 -15.25
C PRO A 270 -17.68 -4.67 -15.45
N GLY A 271 -17.49 -5.44 -14.38
CA GLY A 271 -17.69 -6.90 -14.39
C GLY A 271 -16.55 -7.72 -14.99
N ARG A 272 -15.45 -7.09 -15.43
CA ARG A 272 -14.24 -7.78 -15.91
C ARG A 272 -13.03 -7.37 -15.09
N THR A 273 -12.18 -8.34 -14.81
CA THR A 273 -10.86 -8.13 -14.22
C THR A 273 -9.77 -8.47 -15.24
N PHE A 274 -8.66 -7.78 -15.14
CA PHE A 274 -7.49 -8.00 -15.98
C PHE A 274 -6.37 -8.57 -15.12
N PRO A 275 -5.67 -9.61 -15.60
CA PRO A 275 -4.56 -10.16 -14.86
C PRO A 275 -3.37 -9.21 -14.89
N GLY A 276 -2.69 -9.09 -13.76
CA GLY A 276 -1.43 -8.38 -13.65
C GLY A 276 -0.44 -9.15 -12.81
N LYS A 277 0.82 -8.79 -12.90
CA LYS A 277 1.90 -9.41 -12.13
C LYS A 277 2.80 -8.36 -11.51
N VAL A 278 3.10 -8.52 -10.23
CA VAL A 278 4.09 -7.68 -9.55
C VAL A 278 5.48 -7.98 -10.11
N VAL A 279 6.09 -7.01 -10.78
CA VAL A 279 7.42 -7.20 -11.41
C VAL A 279 8.54 -6.64 -10.56
N ARG A 280 8.29 -5.57 -9.80
CA ARG A 280 9.30 -4.99 -8.91
C ARG A 280 8.69 -4.11 -7.84
N THR A 281 9.45 -3.93 -6.76
CA THR A 281 9.16 -2.99 -5.68
C THR A 281 10.32 -2.03 -5.53
N ALA A 282 10.10 -0.86 -4.96
CA ALA A 282 11.15 0.15 -4.75
C ALA A 282 12.25 -0.30 -3.76
N GLY A 283 12.01 -1.39 -3.00
CA GLY A 283 12.97 -1.91 -2.02
C GLY A 283 13.14 -1.03 -0.77
N SER A 284 12.52 0.16 -0.74
CA SER A 284 12.50 1.08 0.40
C SER A 284 11.14 1.73 0.54
N LEU A 285 10.77 2.07 1.78
CA LEU A 285 9.56 2.85 2.05
C LEU A 285 9.83 4.33 1.80
N ASP A 286 8.90 4.99 1.14
CA ASP A 286 8.85 6.45 1.10
C ASP A 286 8.58 6.97 2.51
N SER A 287 9.46 7.84 3.00
CA SER A 287 9.40 8.35 4.38
C SER A 287 8.25 9.32 4.64
N ALA A 288 7.79 10.02 3.61
CA ALA A 288 6.69 11.00 3.71
C ALA A 288 5.34 10.32 3.71
N THR A 289 5.14 9.35 2.83
CA THR A 289 3.85 8.65 2.65
C THR A 289 3.76 7.33 3.41
N ARG A 290 4.87 6.81 3.93
CA ARG A 290 4.97 5.49 4.59
C ARG A 290 4.46 4.36 3.70
N THR A 291 4.77 4.42 2.40
CA THR A 291 4.33 3.44 1.42
C THR A 291 5.51 2.83 0.66
N LEU A 292 5.34 1.59 0.19
CA LEU A 292 6.24 0.90 -0.73
C LEU A 292 5.71 1.03 -2.15
N ARG A 293 6.40 1.76 -3.00
CA ARG A 293 6.05 1.84 -4.42
C ARG A 293 6.29 0.50 -5.11
N THR A 294 5.27 -0.01 -5.74
CA THR A 294 5.26 -1.33 -6.40
C THR A 294 4.76 -1.19 -7.81
N GLU A 295 5.44 -1.85 -8.75
CA GLU A 295 5.10 -1.86 -10.18
C GLU A 295 4.48 -3.20 -10.55
N ILE A 296 3.35 -3.11 -11.25
CA ILE A 296 2.59 -4.24 -11.77
C ILE A 296 2.59 -4.15 -13.28
N GLN A 297 2.90 -5.24 -13.95
CA GLN A 297 2.83 -5.38 -15.39
C GLN A 297 1.50 -5.98 -15.81
N ILE A 298 0.87 -5.41 -16.84
CA ILE A 298 -0.44 -5.79 -17.35
C ILE A 298 -0.30 -6.10 -18.85
N PRO A 299 -0.55 -7.33 -19.32
CA PRO A 299 -0.59 -7.63 -20.74
C PRO A 299 -1.81 -6.96 -21.40
N ASN A 300 -1.58 -6.29 -22.52
CA ASN A 300 -2.60 -5.54 -23.27
C ASN A 300 -2.48 -5.77 -24.77
N GLU A 301 -2.26 -7.02 -25.21
CA GLU A 301 -2.07 -7.38 -26.61
C GLU A 301 -3.24 -6.98 -27.51
N LYS A 302 -4.46 -7.04 -26.96
CA LYS A 302 -5.68 -6.65 -27.69
C LYS A 302 -5.92 -5.14 -27.72
N SER A 303 -5.07 -4.34 -27.06
CA SER A 303 -5.23 -2.88 -26.95
C SER A 303 -6.61 -2.47 -26.37
N GLU A 304 -7.16 -3.27 -25.44
CA GLU A 304 -8.44 -2.98 -24.78
C GLU A 304 -8.29 -1.88 -23.72
N LEU A 305 -7.11 -1.75 -23.12
CA LEU A 305 -6.79 -0.75 -22.13
C LEU A 305 -5.94 0.36 -22.73
N VAL A 306 -6.18 1.60 -22.31
CA VAL A 306 -5.37 2.75 -22.70
C VAL A 306 -4.57 3.27 -21.50
N PRO A 307 -3.34 3.77 -21.71
CA PRO A 307 -2.60 4.47 -20.66
C PRO A 307 -3.38 5.67 -20.13
N GLY A 308 -3.22 5.98 -18.85
CA GLY A 308 -3.94 7.07 -18.18
C GLY A 308 -5.19 6.63 -17.43
N LEU A 309 -5.63 5.38 -17.58
CA LEU A 309 -6.73 4.83 -16.78
C LEU A 309 -6.34 4.65 -15.32
N PHE A 310 -7.36 4.71 -14.45
CA PHE A 310 -7.24 4.33 -13.05
C PHE A 310 -7.80 2.93 -12.84
N ALA A 311 -7.06 2.10 -12.11
CA ALA A 311 -7.48 0.75 -11.77
C ALA A 311 -7.47 0.54 -10.26
N GLU A 312 -8.35 -0.33 -9.79
CA GLU A 312 -8.28 -0.90 -8.45
C GLU A 312 -7.57 -2.25 -8.53
N VAL A 313 -6.41 -2.34 -7.88
CA VAL A 313 -5.61 -3.57 -7.82
C VAL A 313 -6.03 -4.39 -6.62
N LYS A 314 -6.42 -5.63 -6.86
CA LYS A 314 -6.85 -6.59 -5.85
C LYS A 314 -5.73 -7.59 -5.59
N PHE A 315 -5.20 -7.58 -4.39
CA PHE A 315 -4.26 -8.58 -3.89
C PHE A 315 -4.97 -9.62 -3.08
N LYS A 316 -4.72 -10.88 -3.37
CA LYS A 316 -5.09 -11.99 -2.49
C LYS A 316 -3.95 -12.19 -1.51
N ILE A 317 -4.16 -11.82 -0.26
CA ILE A 317 -3.17 -11.93 0.81
C ILE A 317 -3.54 -13.14 1.65
N GLN A 318 -2.63 -14.09 1.76
CA GLN A 318 -2.74 -15.18 2.71
C GLN A 318 -2.21 -14.71 4.07
N ARG A 319 -3.05 -14.77 5.09
CA ARG A 319 -2.67 -14.42 6.47
C ARG A 319 -2.10 -15.66 7.16
N ASP A 320 -0.93 -15.55 7.76
CA ASP A 320 -0.29 -16.62 8.53
C ASP A 320 -1.16 -17.09 9.70
N GLN A 321 -1.91 -16.18 10.29
CA GLN A 321 -2.88 -16.44 11.34
C GLN A 321 -4.20 -15.76 10.97
N PRO A 322 -5.24 -16.55 10.64
CA PRO A 322 -6.56 -15.98 10.40
C PRO A 322 -7.07 -15.30 11.68
N PRO A 323 -7.57 -14.06 11.59
CA PRO A 323 -8.12 -13.35 12.74
C PRO A 323 -9.34 -14.09 13.24
N ILE A 324 -9.65 -13.94 14.53
CA ILE A 324 -10.91 -14.46 15.08
C ILE A 324 -11.98 -13.40 14.82
N SER A 325 -13.06 -13.82 14.16
CA SER A 325 -14.20 -12.94 13.89
C SER A 325 -15.29 -13.17 14.93
N ILE A 326 -15.75 -12.08 15.55
CA ILE A 326 -16.85 -12.07 16.52
C ILE A 326 -17.87 -10.99 16.15
N PRO A 327 -19.14 -11.12 16.56
CA PRO A 327 -20.12 -10.04 16.43
C PRO A 327 -19.69 -8.81 17.23
N ALA A 328 -19.82 -7.61 16.66
CA ALA A 328 -19.43 -6.35 17.32
C ALA A 328 -20.10 -6.14 18.69
N ARG A 329 -21.35 -6.63 18.82
CA ARG A 329 -22.12 -6.57 20.06
C ARG A 329 -21.55 -7.41 21.23
N ALA A 330 -20.60 -8.32 20.96
CA ALA A 330 -19.93 -9.13 21.98
C ALA A 330 -18.78 -8.36 22.67
N LEU A 331 -18.34 -7.25 22.11
CA LEU A 331 -17.28 -6.45 22.67
C LEU A 331 -17.77 -5.58 23.81
N ILE A 332 -17.09 -5.68 24.96
CA ILE A 332 -17.31 -4.85 26.14
C ILE A 332 -16.16 -3.83 26.19
N ILE A 333 -16.50 -2.56 26.20
CA ILE A 333 -15.51 -1.48 26.32
C ILE A 333 -15.55 -0.96 27.75
N GLN A 334 -14.48 -1.19 28.51
CA GLN A 334 -14.33 -0.69 29.89
C GLN A 334 -13.07 0.15 30.03
N THR A 335 -12.90 0.74 31.20
CA THR A 335 -11.71 1.55 31.52
C THR A 335 -10.39 0.78 31.37
N ALA A 336 -10.43 -0.55 31.54
CA ALA A 336 -9.29 -1.46 31.36
C ALA A 336 -9.02 -1.81 29.89
N GLY A 337 -9.83 -1.33 28.95
CA GLY A 337 -9.74 -1.61 27.52
C GLY A 337 -10.86 -2.54 26.99
N PRO A 338 -10.77 -2.96 25.73
CA PRO A 338 -11.72 -3.86 25.10
C PRO A 338 -11.61 -5.27 25.70
N GLN A 339 -12.75 -5.84 26.08
CA GLN A 339 -12.86 -7.17 26.70
C GLN A 339 -14.00 -7.98 26.10
N ILE A 340 -13.94 -9.29 26.26
CA ILE A 340 -14.99 -10.23 25.86
C ILE A 340 -15.31 -11.13 27.04
N ALA A 341 -16.60 -11.32 27.29
CA ALA A 341 -17.07 -12.25 28.30
C ALA A 341 -16.97 -13.70 27.75
N THR A 342 -15.96 -14.43 28.16
CA THR A 342 -15.79 -15.87 27.84
C THR A 342 -16.49 -16.74 28.86
N LEU A 343 -16.78 -17.99 28.50
CA LEU A 343 -17.45 -18.95 29.37
C LEU A 343 -16.54 -20.16 29.64
N SER A 344 -16.34 -20.42 30.91
CA SER A 344 -15.67 -21.67 31.35
C SER A 344 -16.56 -22.90 31.12
N ALA A 345 -15.99 -24.09 31.28
CA ALA A 345 -16.75 -25.36 31.23
C ALA A 345 -17.94 -25.37 32.23
N ASP A 346 -17.78 -24.74 33.40
CA ASP A 346 -18.78 -24.62 34.45
C ASP A 346 -19.79 -23.47 34.23
N ASN A 347 -19.86 -22.90 33.03
CA ASN A 347 -20.73 -21.76 32.70
C ASN A 347 -20.52 -20.50 33.59
N LYS A 348 -19.30 -20.29 34.03
CA LYS A 348 -18.90 -19.03 34.68
C LYS A 348 -18.28 -18.07 33.67
N VAL A 349 -18.62 -16.81 33.79
CA VAL A 349 -18.08 -15.74 32.96
C VAL A 349 -16.65 -15.43 33.39
N ALA A 350 -15.74 -15.30 32.42
CA ALA A 350 -14.41 -14.73 32.61
C ALA A 350 -14.20 -13.60 31.59
N LEU A 351 -13.80 -12.42 32.06
CA LEU A 351 -13.54 -11.28 31.19
C LEU A 351 -12.11 -11.39 30.61
N ALA A 352 -12.02 -11.65 29.31
CA ALA A 352 -10.75 -11.73 28.60
C ALA A 352 -10.45 -10.41 27.88
N THR A 353 -9.28 -9.82 28.14
CA THR A 353 -8.82 -8.65 27.40
C THR A 353 -8.41 -9.06 26.00
N VAL A 354 -8.87 -8.32 25.00
CA VAL A 354 -8.65 -8.62 23.58
C VAL A 354 -8.03 -7.44 22.88
N VAL A 355 -7.32 -7.71 21.78
CA VAL A 355 -6.79 -6.68 20.89
C VAL A 355 -7.59 -6.71 19.60
N VAL A 356 -8.25 -5.60 19.30
CA VAL A 356 -9.04 -5.43 18.07
C VAL A 356 -8.08 -5.17 16.91
N ALA A 357 -8.14 -5.98 15.85
CA ALA A 357 -7.39 -5.79 14.62
C ALA A 357 -8.13 -4.88 13.64
N ARG A 358 -9.45 -5.14 13.46
CA ARG A 358 -10.29 -4.39 12.52
C ARG A 358 -11.75 -4.42 12.98
N ASP A 359 -12.41 -3.30 12.83
CA ASP A 359 -13.86 -3.17 13.01
C ASP A 359 -14.52 -3.11 11.61
N LEU A 360 -15.41 -4.07 11.35
CA LEU A 360 -16.18 -4.18 10.11
C LEU A 360 -17.65 -3.75 10.31
N GLY A 361 -17.95 -3.13 11.45
CA GLY A 361 -19.28 -2.65 11.83
C GLY A 361 -20.18 -3.74 12.43
N LYS A 362 -20.52 -4.78 11.70
CA LYS A 362 -21.32 -5.92 12.22
C LYS A 362 -20.47 -6.95 12.95
N THR A 363 -19.23 -7.12 12.53
CA THR A 363 -18.27 -8.06 13.08
C THR A 363 -16.95 -7.34 13.38
N ILE A 364 -16.22 -7.85 14.35
CA ILE A 364 -14.90 -7.36 14.76
C ILE A 364 -13.90 -8.50 14.58
N GLU A 365 -12.77 -8.20 13.94
CA GLU A 365 -11.63 -9.09 13.85
C GLU A 365 -10.69 -8.83 15.03
N LEU A 366 -10.32 -9.87 15.75
CA LEU A 366 -9.39 -9.83 16.86
C LEU A 366 -7.99 -10.25 16.40
N ALA A 367 -6.99 -9.47 16.80
CA ALA A 367 -5.59 -9.80 16.60
C ALA A 367 -5.10 -10.84 17.63
N SER A 368 -5.60 -10.76 18.86
CA SER A 368 -5.21 -11.67 19.96
C SER A 368 -6.19 -11.56 21.13
N GLY A 369 -6.05 -12.47 22.09
CA GLY A 369 -6.80 -12.47 23.35
C GLY A 369 -7.93 -13.49 23.42
N LEU A 370 -8.30 -14.17 22.34
CA LEU A 370 -9.35 -15.19 22.33
C LEU A 370 -8.88 -16.40 21.51
N PRO A 371 -8.69 -17.60 22.07
CA PRO A 371 -8.39 -18.82 21.30
C PRO A 371 -9.58 -19.27 20.44
N VAL A 372 -9.29 -19.88 19.29
CA VAL A 372 -10.33 -20.54 18.46
C VAL A 372 -11.03 -21.64 19.26
N GLY A 373 -12.35 -21.76 19.12
CA GLY A 373 -13.15 -22.70 19.86
C GLY A 373 -13.61 -22.23 21.26
N THR A 374 -13.14 -21.07 21.73
CA THR A 374 -13.59 -20.50 23.01
C THR A 374 -15.05 -20.07 22.93
N ARG A 375 -15.84 -20.46 23.91
CA ARG A 375 -17.24 -20.01 24.04
C ARG A 375 -17.26 -18.61 24.63
N PHE A 376 -18.05 -17.73 24.05
CA PHE A 376 -18.17 -16.34 24.52
C PHE A 376 -19.63 -15.87 24.46
N VAL A 377 -19.95 -14.85 25.24
CA VAL A 377 -21.29 -14.24 25.26
C VAL A 377 -21.41 -13.27 24.09
N THR A 378 -22.41 -13.49 23.21
CA THR A 378 -22.61 -12.67 21.99
C THR A 378 -23.32 -11.35 22.25
N ASN A 379 -24.03 -11.23 23.37
CA ASN A 379 -24.73 -10.01 23.77
C ASN A 379 -24.61 -9.82 25.29
N PRO A 380 -23.45 -9.38 25.80
CA PRO A 380 -23.24 -9.19 27.22
C PRO A 380 -24.09 -8.03 27.75
N THR A 381 -24.68 -8.20 28.95
CA THR A 381 -25.36 -7.14 29.68
C THR A 381 -24.38 -6.43 30.63
N ASP A 382 -24.64 -5.18 30.97
CA ASP A 382 -23.77 -4.37 31.85
C ASP A 382 -23.63 -4.96 33.28
N THR A 383 -24.47 -5.93 33.65
CA THR A 383 -24.45 -6.60 34.93
C THR A 383 -23.48 -7.79 35.00
N LEU A 384 -22.93 -8.25 33.84
CA LEU A 384 -22.01 -9.36 33.80
C LEU A 384 -20.63 -8.97 34.37
N ARG A 385 -20.22 -9.70 35.40
CA ARG A 385 -18.90 -9.53 36.03
C ARG A 385 -18.13 -10.84 36.00
N ASP A 386 -16.85 -10.72 36.22
CA ASP A 386 -15.96 -11.88 36.32
C ASP A 386 -16.46 -12.84 37.44
N GLY A 387 -16.51 -14.13 37.15
CA GLY A 387 -17.02 -15.16 38.07
C GLY A 387 -18.53 -15.34 38.12
N THR A 388 -19.33 -14.51 37.39
CA THR A 388 -20.79 -14.64 37.37
C THR A 388 -21.21 -15.96 36.72
N ALA A 389 -22.02 -16.77 37.44
CA ALA A 389 -22.63 -18.00 36.88
C ALA A 389 -23.80 -17.60 35.95
N VAL A 390 -23.87 -18.21 34.78
CA VAL A 390 -24.89 -17.90 33.74
C VAL A 390 -25.49 -19.18 33.16
N THR A 391 -26.69 -19.07 32.64
CA THR A 391 -27.29 -20.14 31.83
C THR A 391 -27.02 -19.88 30.36
N ALA A 392 -26.28 -20.76 29.70
CA ALA A 392 -25.94 -20.64 28.30
C ALA A 392 -27.14 -21.03 27.41
N ALA A 393 -27.60 -20.12 26.55
CA ALA A 393 -28.52 -20.42 25.46
C ALA A 393 -27.77 -20.36 24.13
N PRO A 394 -27.96 -21.30 23.21
CA PRO A 394 -27.32 -21.25 21.90
C PRO A 394 -27.83 -20.02 21.12
N GLU A 395 -26.93 -19.44 20.30
CA GLU A 395 -27.32 -18.35 19.41
C GLU A 395 -28.31 -18.87 18.36
N PRO A 396 -29.48 -18.24 18.19
CA PRO A 396 -30.42 -18.64 17.14
C PRO A 396 -29.72 -18.50 15.79
N ALA A 397 -29.76 -19.53 14.95
CA ALA A 397 -29.18 -19.50 13.62
C ALA A 397 -29.67 -18.26 12.86
N ALA A 398 -28.73 -17.47 12.37
CA ALA A 398 -29.05 -16.31 11.55
C ALA A 398 -29.84 -16.75 10.30
N LYS A 399 -31.07 -16.21 10.15
CA LYS A 399 -31.90 -16.38 8.94
C LYS A 399 -31.32 -15.54 7.79
#